data_22019d73eb70a79b5969f3dd1467c48c
#
_entry.id   22019d73eb70a79b5969f3dd1467c48c
#
_cell.length_a   1.000
_cell.length_b   1.000
_cell.length_c   1.000
_cell.angle_alpha   90.00
_cell.angle_beta   90.00
_cell.angle_gamma   90.00
#
_symmetry.space_group_name_H-M   'P 1'
#
loop_
_entity.id
_entity.type
_entity.pdbx_description
1 polymer ?
#
loop_
_entity_poly.entity_id
_entity_poly.type
_entity_poly.pdbx_seq_one_letter_code
_entity_poly.pdbx_strand_id
1 'polypeptide(L)'
;MALTRSFRETVTERARHDAAFRAALIEEALQAMLDGELDEARSLMRDCINGTVGFDALSTATQLPVKSLMRMVGPRGNPTLQHFVRVIHHLQAAAGVSSRVEVAPTDPGTHETP
;
A
#
# COMPACT_ATOMS: atom_id res chain seq x y z
N MET A 1 17.83 -1.19 4.50
CA MET A 1 17.88 -1.15 5.95
C MET A 1 16.57 -1.65 6.54
N ALA A 2 16.65 -2.52 7.49
CA ALA A 2 15.44 -3.04 8.13
C ALA A 2 14.85 -1.98 9.05
N LEU A 3 13.54 -1.79 8.97
CA LEU A 3 12.83 -0.88 9.85
C LEU A 3 12.66 -1.52 11.22
N THR A 4 12.90 -0.76 12.26
CA THR A 4 12.69 -1.24 13.61
C THR A 4 11.19 -1.31 13.92
N ARG A 5 10.84 -2.13 14.90
CA ARG A 5 9.47 -2.22 15.37
C ARG A 5 8.96 -0.86 15.85
N SER A 6 9.79 -0.13 16.60
CA SER A 6 9.47 1.21 17.06
C SER A 6 9.14 2.16 15.92
N PHE A 7 9.94 2.11 14.87
CA PHE A 7 9.72 2.97 13.71
C PHE A 7 8.38 2.65 13.04
N ARG A 8 8.08 1.36 12.87
CA ARG A 8 6.81 0.94 12.27
C ARG A 8 5.62 1.37 13.12
N GLU A 9 5.72 1.27 14.42
CA GLU A 9 4.67 1.72 15.33
C GLU A 9 4.45 3.22 15.20
N THR A 10 5.52 4.00 15.03
CA THR A 10 5.43 5.44 14.84
C THR A 10 4.73 5.78 13.53
N VAL A 11 5.07 5.08 12.45
CA VAL A 11 4.43 5.26 11.14
C VAL A 11 2.94 4.96 11.23
N THR A 12 2.59 3.83 11.85
CA THR A 12 1.19 3.42 12.02
C THR A 12 0.41 4.45 12.82
N GLU A 13 0.98 4.91 13.92
CA GLU A 13 0.33 5.90 14.78
C GLU A 13 0.10 7.21 14.05
N ARG A 14 1.10 7.67 13.32
CA ARG A 14 0.95 8.90 12.55
C ARG A 14 -0.13 8.78 11.49
N ALA A 15 -0.20 7.63 10.82
CA ALA A 15 -1.20 7.41 9.77
C ALA A 15 -2.63 7.47 10.34
N ARG A 16 -2.82 7.04 11.58
CA ARG A 16 -4.14 7.07 12.22
C ARG A 16 -4.67 8.47 12.41
N HIS A 17 -3.80 9.45 12.58
CA HIS A 17 -4.19 10.81 12.94
C HIS A 17 -3.92 11.85 11.88
N ASP A 18 -3.35 11.46 10.74
CA ASP A 18 -2.91 12.42 9.73
C ASP A 18 -3.36 11.93 8.34
N ALA A 19 -4.42 12.57 7.82
CA ALA A 19 -4.99 12.18 6.54
C ALA A 19 -4.01 12.40 5.39
N ALA A 20 -3.21 13.47 5.45
CA ALA A 20 -2.23 13.74 4.41
C ALA A 20 -1.14 12.67 4.42
N PHE A 21 -0.76 12.20 5.60
CA PHE A 21 0.21 11.13 5.72
C PHE A 21 -0.31 9.81 5.15
N ARG A 22 -1.60 9.50 5.43
CA ARG A 22 -2.23 8.30 4.84
C ARG A 22 -2.23 8.37 3.32
N ALA A 23 -2.57 9.52 2.76
CA ALA A 23 -2.55 9.70 1.32
C ALA A 23 -1.14 9.49 0.75
N ALA A 24 -0.13 10.03 1.43
CA ALA A 24 1.26 9.87 1.01
C ALA A 24 1.70 8.40 1.04
N LEU A 25 1.30 7.65 2.06
CA LEU A 25 1.64 6.23 2.13
C LEU A 25 1.04 5.44 0.97
N ILE A 26 -0.23 5.70 0.66
CA ILE A 26 -0.90 5.03 -0.45
C ILE A 26 -0.22 5.40 -1.77
N GLU A 27 0.10 6.67 -1.95
CA GLU A 27 0.78 7.13 -3.15
C GLU A 27 2.13 6.43 -3.33
N GLU A 28 2.91 6.33 -2.27
CA GLU A 28 4.21 5.66 -2.32
C GLU A 28 4.07 4.18 -2.64
N ALA A 29 3.06 3.52 -2.06
CA ALA A 29 2.84 2.11 -2.33
C ALA A 29 2.49 1.88 -3.80
N LEU A 30 1.61 2.70 -4.35
CA LEU A 30 1.22 2.59 -5.75
C LEU A 30 2.38 2.92 -6.68
N GLN A 31 3.18 3.93 -6.34
CA GLN A 31 4.34 4.29 -7.13
C GLN A 31 5.38 3.17 -7.12
N ALA A 32 5.62 2.55 -5.97
CA ALA A 32 6.55 1.42 -5.88
C ALA A 32 6.12 0.28 -6.79
N MET A 33 4.81 0.02 -6.86
CA MET A 33 4.29 -1.01 -7.76
C MET A 33 4.56 -0.68 -9.22
N LEU A 34 4.31 0.56 -9.61
CA LEU A 34 4.53 0.99 -10.97
C LEU A 34 6.01 0.94 -11.35
N ASP A 35 6.88 1.16 -10.37
CA ASP A 35 8.33 1.10 -10.56
C ASP A 35 8.89 -0.32 -10.50
N GLY A 36 8.05 -1.30 -10.23
CA GLY A 36 8.47 -2.69 -10.16
C GLY A 36 9.13 -3.08 -8.84
N GLU A 37 9.05 -2.23 -7.82
CA GLU A 37 9.66 -2.48 -6.52
C GLU A 37 8.68 -3.17 -5.59
N LEU A 38 8.48 -4.47 -5.83
CA LEU A 38 7.42 -5.22 -5.17
C LEU A 38 7.61 -5.38 -3.67
N ASP A 39 8.84 -5.57 -3.22
CA ASP A 39 9.08 -5.74 -1.77
C ASP A 39 8.71 -4.48 -1.02
N GLU A 40 9.10 -3.32 -1.56
CA GLU A 40 8.76 -2.05 -0.96
C GLU A 40 7.27 -1.80 -1.02
N ALA A 41 6.65 -2.10 -2.16
CA ALA A 41 5.21 -1.93 -2.33
C ALA A 41 4.44 -2.75 -1.28
N ARG A 42 4.81 -4.00 -1.06
CA ARG A 42 4.17 -4.85 -0.06
C ARG A 42 4.34 -4.30 1.35
N SER A 43 5.53 -3.83 1.67
CA SER A 43 5.81 -3.26 2.99
C SER A 43 4.98 -2.00 3.23
N LEU A 44 4.92 -1.12 2.23
CA LEU A 44 4.12 0.11 2.32
C LEU A 44 2.63 -0.19 2.43
N MET A 45 2.15 -1.19 1.68
CA MET A 45 0.75 -1.62 1.78
C MET A 45 0.41 -2.10 3.17
N ARG A 46 1.31 -2.86 3.80
CA ARG A 46 1.10 -3.32 5.16
C ARG A 46 0.99 -2.15 6.12
N ASP A 47 1.88 -1.17 5.97
CA ASP A 47 1.84 0.03 6.81
C ASP A 47 0.53 0.82 6.60
N CYS A 48 0.06 0.89 5.35
CA CYS A 48 -1.21 1.53 5.04
C CYS A 48 -2.37 0.83 5.73
N ILE A 49 -2.42 -0.49 5.67
CA ILE A 49 -3.50 -1.26 6.28
C ILE A 49 -3.49 -1.03 7.80
N ASN A 50 -2.33 -1.17 8.43
CA ASN A 50 -2.22 -0.97 9.87
C ASN A 50 -2.54 0.46 10.30
N GLY A 51 -2.23 1.43 9.47
CA GLY A 51 -2.44 2.84 9.79
C GLY A 51 -3.83 3.37 9.48
N THR A 52 -4.65 2.60 8.78
CA THR A 52 -6.00 3.04 8.41
C THR A 52 -7.07 2.18 9.06
N VAL A 53 -7.34 1.03 8.48
CA VAL A 53 -8.48 0.20 8.84
C VAL A 53 -8.08 -1.00 9.72
N GLY A 54 -6.86 -1.48 9.60
CA GLY A 54 -6.42 -2.70 10.25
C GLY A 54 -6.85 -3.94 9.48
N PHE A 55 -6.19 -5.06 9.75
CA PHE A 55 -6.45 -6.29 9.01
C PHE A 55 -7.83 -6.89 9.29
N ASP A 56 -8.31 -6.80 10.52
CA ASP A 56 -9.61 -7.39 10.86
C ASP A 56 -10.75 -6.70 10.13
N ALA A 57 -10.79 -5.37 10.16
CA ALA A 57 -11.84 -4.62 9.48
C ALA A 57 -11.72 -4.76 7.96
N LEU A 58 -10.50 -4.80 7.45
CA LEU A 58 -10.29 -5.00 6.01
C LEU A 58 -10.75 -6.38 5.58
N SER A 59 -10.51 -7.39 6.40
CA SER A 59 -11.00 -8.76 6.15
C SER A 59 -12.53 -8.78 6.04
N THR A 60 -13.20 -8.11 6.95
CA THR A 60 -14.66 -8.03 6.93
C THR A 60 -15.15 -7.32 5.66
N ALA A 61 -14.53 -6.21 5.32
CA ALA A 61 -14.95 -5.42 4.15
C ALA A 61 -14.70 -6.12 2.82
N THR A 62 -13.57 -6.82 2.70
CA THR A 62 -13.19 -7.49 1.45
C THR A 62 -13.69 -8.93 1.36
N GLN A 63 -14.11 -9.50 2.50
CA GLN A 63 -14.47 -10.92 2.60
C GLN A 63 -13.29 -11.85 2.29
N LEU A 64 -12.07 -11.36 2.54
CA LEU A 64 -10.85 -12.16 2.43
C LEU A 64 -10.35 -12.47 3.84
N PRO A 65 -9.94 -13.71 4.11
CA PRO A 65 -9.43 -14.06 5.45
C PRO A 65 -8.22 -13.19 5.84
N VAL A 66 -8.11 -12.90 7.12
CA VAL A 66 -6.98 -12.11 7.63
C VAL A 66 -5.64 -12.74 7.21
N LYS A 67 -5.52 -14.06 7.31
CA LYS A 67 -4.29 -14.75 6.91
C LYS A 67 -3.95 -14.53 5.44
N SER A 68 -4.97 -14.50 4.57
CA SER A 68 -4.77 -14.24 3.15
C SER A 68 -4.28 -12.82 2.92
N LEU A 69 -4.88 -11.85 3.62
CA LEU A 69 -4.46 -10.46 3.51
C LEU A 69 -3.03 -10.28 3.98
N MET A 70 -2.68 -10.88 5.10
CA MET A 70 -1.32 -10.79 5.63
C MET A 70 -0.30 -11.43 4.69
N ARG A 71 -0.70 -12.53 4.06
CA ARG A 71 0.17 -13.19 3.07
C ARG A 71 0.38 -12.34 1.84
N MET A 72 -0.68 -11.66 1.38
CA MET A 72 -0.60 -10.80 0.19
C MET A 72 0.45 -9.70 0.35
N VAL A 73 0.57 -9.14 1.54
CA VAL A 73 1.53 -8.07 1.80
C VAL A 73 2.79 -8.56 2.51
N GLY A 74 2.95 -9.86 2.60
CA GLY A 74 4.15 -10.48 3.18
C GLY A 74 5.25 -10.65 2.13
N PRO A 75 6.42 -11.15 2.54
CA PRO A 75 7.60 -11.19 1.66
C PRO A 75 7.42 -11.99 0.38
N ARG A 76 6.51 -12.95 0.38
CA ARG A 76 6.27 -13.79 -0.80
C ARG A 76 4.87 -13.58 -1.36
N GLY A 77 4.26 -12.47 -1.01
CA GLY A 77 2.90 -12.19 -1.44
C GLY A 77 2.82 -12.01 -2.94
N ASN A 78 1.77 -12.59 -3.52
CA ASN A 78 1.51 -12.48 -4.94
C ASN A 78 -0.01 -12.53 -5.16
N PRO A 79 -0.70 -11.47 -4.81
CA PRO A 79 -2.15 -11.44 -4.94
C PRO A 79 -2.57 -11.46 -6.41
N THR A 80 -3.75 -12.02 -6.65
CA THR A 80 -4.35 -11.87 -7.97
C THR A 80 -4.73 -10.41 -8.18
N LEU A 81 -4.87 -10.00 -9.43
CA LEU A 81 -5.30 -8.64 -9.72
C LEU A 81 -6.65 -8.36 -9.08
N GLN A 82 -7.56 -9.33 -9.10
CA GLN A 82 -8.88 -9.19 -8.51
C GLN A 82 -8.80 -8.89 -7.02
N HIS A 83 -8.00 -9.65 -6.28
CA HIS A 83 -7.83 -9.43 -4.85
C HIS A 83 -7.16 -8.10 -4.57
N PHE A 84 -6.15 -7.78 -5.35
CA PHE A 84 -5.43 -6.54 -5.20
C PHE A 84 -6.35 -5.32 -5.38
N VAL A 85 -7.14 -5.32 -6.44
CA VAL A 85 -8.08 -4.22 -6.71
C VAL A 85 -9.09 -4.09 -5.58
N ARG A 86 -9.59 -5.21 -5.06
CA ARG A 86 -10.54 -5.21 -3.96
C ARG A 86 -9.94 -4.57 -2.71
N VAL A 87 -8.70 -4.94 -2.39
CA VAL A 87 -8.00 -4.38 -1.22
C VAL A 87 -7.76 -2.88 -1.39
N ILE A 88 -7.24 -2.47 -2.53
CA ILE A 88 -6.93 -1.06 -2.78
C ILE A 88 -8.20 -0.22 -2.73
N HIS A 89 -9.29 -0.72 -3.30
CA HIS A 89 -10.56 0.00 -3.32
C HIS A 89 -11.05 0.28 -1.90
N HIS A 90 -11.06 -0.74 -1.06
CA HIS A 90 -11.50 -0.58 0.33
C HIS A 90 -10.53 0.24 1.16
N LEU A 91 -9.25 0.12 0.90
CA LEU A 91 -8.23 0.87 1.63
C LEU A 91 -8.34 2.37 1.36
N GLN A 92 -8.54 2.75 0.11
CA GLN A 92 -8.73 4.15 -0.26
C GLN A 92 -9.99 4.73 0.40
N ALA A 93 -11.07 3.97 0.38
CA ALA A 93 -12.32 4.40 1.03
C ALA A 93 -12.11 4.61 2.52
N ALA A 94 -11.42 3.67 3.19
CA ALA A 94 -11.15 3.77 4.61
C ALA A 94 -10.22 4.93 4.95
N ALA A 95 -9.27 5.22 4.06
CA ALA A 95 -8.34 6.33 4.26
C ALA A 95 -8.95 7.70 3.91
N GLY A 96 -10.11 7.70 3.26
CA GLY A 96 -10.76 8.93 2.84
C GLY A 96 -10.07 9.61 1.67
N VAL A 97 -9.45 8.82 0.79
CA VAL A 97 -8.72 9.35 -0.36
C VAL A 97 -9.18 8.68 -1.64
N SER A 98 -8.89 9.34 -2.76
CA SER A 98 -9.02 8.72 -4.08
C SER A 98 -7.68 8.88 -4.79
N SER A 99 -7.35 7.91 -5.65
CA SER A 99 -6.10 7.95 -6.40
C SER A 99 -6.39 8.22 -7.86
N ARG A 100 -5.49 8.99 -8.48
CA ARG A 100 -5.59 9.33 -9.90
C ARG A 100 -4.25 9.02 -10.53
N VAL A 101 -4.30 8.38 -11.70
CA VAL A 101 -3.07 8.01 -12.42
C VAL A 101 -2.80 9.05 -13.49
N GLU A 102 -1.55 9.50 -13.55
CA GLU A 102 -1.10 10.37 -14.61
C GLU A 102 0.06 9.67 -15.32
N VAL A 103 -0.07 9.54 -16.64
CA VAL A 103 0.95 8.89 -17.44
C VAL A 103 1.51 9.93 -18.40
N ALA A 104 2.83 10.05 -18.40
CA ALA A 104 3.52 11.01 -19.23
C ALA A 104 4.68 10.34 -19.97
N PRO A 105 5.04 10.83 -21.15
CA PRO A 105 6.24 10.32 -21.84
C PRO A 105 7.47 10.58 -20.99
N THR A 106 8.45 9.68 -21.06
CA THR A 106 9.72 9.91 -20.40
C THR A 106 10.49 10.96 -21.17
N ASP A 107 11.26 11.75 -20.42
CA ASP A 107 12.16 12.72 -21.03
C ASP A 107 13.27 11.97 -21.78
N PRO A 108 13.48 12.22 -23.08
CA PRO A 108 14.52 11.52 -23.83
C PRO A 108 15.92 11.67 -23.21
N GLY A 109 16.17 12.75 -22.49
CA GLY A 109 17.46 12.94 -21.81
C GLY A 109 17.62 12.14 -20.54
N THR A 110 16.54 11.63 -19.99
CA THR A 110 16.55 10.83 -18.76
C THR A 110 16.06 9.43 -19.01
N HIS A 111 15.96 9.04 -20.24
CA HIS A 111 15.51 7.73 -20.64
C HIS A 111 16.34 6.63 -19.96
N GLU A 112 15.65 5.68 -19.38
CA GLU A 112 16.29 4.55 -18.74
C GLU A 112 16.19 3.32 -19.60
N THR A 113 17.26 2.54 -19.61
CA THR A 113 17.27 1.26 -20.29
C THR A 113 16.66 0.21 -19.40
N PRO A 114 15.75 -0.60 -19.89
CA PRO A 114 15.17 -1.68 -19.11
C PRO A 114 16.22 -2.69 -18.65
#